data_72505bb9995ec587882961a75b76fa8b
#
_entry.id   72505bb9995ec587882961a75b76fa8b
#
_cell.length_a   1.000
_cell.length_b   1.000
_cell.length_c   1.000
_cell.angle_alpha   90.00
_cell.angle_beta   90.00
_cell.angle_gamma   90.00
#
_symmetry.space_group_name_H-M   'P 1'
#
loop_
_entity.id
_entity.type
_entity.pdbx_description
1 polymer ?
#
loop_
_entity_poly.entity_id
_entity_poly.type
_entity_poly.pdbx_seq_one_letter_code
_entity_poly.pdbx_strand_id
1 'polypeptide(L)'
;MRRVPALIATSALALGAITAVAPAANARAVGEDSLAGLLTSDGDQFDKNAKDFDILTEAALAVVAAKPDSPVALVADGTQRATVFAPTDQAFRKLAQDLTGERIRSEKKIFEALVALAGVDTIEGVLLYHVIPGKTLTSPKVLKADGAKLMTAAGKTVKVDVRMKPSLSITLKDKDKAAQDPKAVLTALDLNKGNKQVAHGIDRVLHPMTLG
;
A
#
# COMPACT_ATOMS: atom_id res chain seq x y z
N MET A 1 88.76 -0.72 36.25
CA MET A 1 88.29 -2.06 35.87
C MET A 1 86.98 -2.36 36.61
N ARG A 2 85.82 -2.16 35.99
CA ARG A 2 84.56 -2.60 36.55
C ARG A 2 83.73 -3.14 35.42
N ARG A 3 83.44 -4.42 35.48
CA ARG A 3 82.59 -5.14 34.53
C ARG A 3 81.11 -4.87 34.86
N VAL A 4 80.31 -4.56 33.85
CA VAL A 4 78.89 -4.41 33.97
C VAL A 4 78.24 -5.65 33.36
N PRO A 5 77.30 -6.34 34.04
CA PRO A 5 76.65 -7.51 33.45
C PRO A 5 75.43 -7.03 32.55
N ALA A 6 75.32 -7.70 31.43
CA ALA A 6 74.20 -7.52 30.49
C ALA A 6 72.97 -8.17 31.05
N LEU A 7 71.87 -7.41 31.10
CA LEU A 7 70.51 -7.90 31.34
C LEU A 7 69.89 -8.35 30.03
N ILE A 8 69.52 -9.62 29.94
CA ILE A 8 68.80 -10.22 28.85
C ILE A 8 67.26 -9.97 29.17
N ALA A 9 66.66 -9.13 28.38
CA ALA A 9 65.20 -8.94 28.44
C ALA A 9 64.50 -9.95 27.50
N THR A 10 63.87 -10.93 28.12
CA THR A 10 62.98 -11.86 27.39
C THR A 10 61.65 -11.18 27.09
N SER A 11 61.40 -10.87 25.81
CA SER A 11 60.12 -10.35 25.31
C SER A 11 59.12 -11.51 25.16
N ALA A 12 58.09 -11.56 26.00
CA ALA A 12 57.00 -12.47 25.84
C ALA A 12 56.03 -11.93 24.73
N LEU A 13 55.93 -12.68 23.64
CA LEU A 13 54.98 -12.41 22.56
C LEU A 13 53.59 -12.84 23.01
N ALA A 14 52.74 -11.87 23.36
CA ALA A 14 51.31 -12.13 23.60
C ALA A 14 50.62 -12.30 22.24
N LEU A 15 50.21 -13.53 21.93
CA LEU A 15 49.28 -13.79 20.81
C LEU A 15 47.92 -13.22 21.15
N GLY A 16 47.61 -12.04 20.65
CA GLY A 16 46.27 -11.47 20.70
C GLY A 16 45.34 -12.25 19.77
N ALA A 17 44.36 -12.96 20.34
CA ALA A 17 43.29 -13.57 19.59
C ALA A 17 42.42 -12.46 18.91
N ILE A 18 42.56 -12.34 17.61
CA ILE A 18 41.67 -11.48 16.81
C ILE A 18 40.32 -12.22 16.70
N THR A 19 39.38 -11.88 17.56
CA THR A 19 37.98 -12.28 17.38
C THR A 19 37.47 -11.55 16.17
N ALA A 20 37.32 -12.26 15.03
CA ALA A 20 36.64 -11.77 13.86
C ALA A 20 35.16 -11.57 14.23
N VAL A 21 34.77 -10.33 14.48
CA VAL A 21 33.34 -9.94 14.51
C VAL A 21 32.85 -10.08 13.10
N ALA A 22 32.07 -11.14 12.83
CA ALA A 22 31.35 -11.27 11.60
C ALA A 22 30.42 -10.03 11.43
N PRO A 23 30.42 -9.38 10.27
CA PRO A 23 29.50 -8.28 10.05
C PRO A 23 28.08 -8.81 10.25
N ALA A 24 27.35 -8.23 11.22
CA ALA A 24 25.93 -8.46 11.36
C ALA A 24 25.31 -8.20 9.99
N ALA A 25 24.60 -9.21 9.44
CA ALA A 25 23.85 -9.05 8.21
C ALA A 25 22.95 -7.82 8.40
N ASN A 26 23.26 -6.72 7.72
CA ASN A 26 22.48 -5.49 7.77
C ASN A 26 21.08 -5.84 7.28
N ALA A 27 20.17 -6.09 8.20
CA ALA A 27 18.74 -6.06 7.87
C ALA A 27 18.50 -4.67 7.28
N ARG A 28 18.26 -4.64 5.96
CA ARG A 28 17.99 -3.40 5.25
C ARG A 28 16.87 -2.68 5.97
N ALA A 29 17.13 -1.46 6.44
CA ALA A 29 16.11 -0.65 7.09
C ALA A 29 14.89 -0.55 6.17
N VAL A 30 13.70 -0.67 6.74
CA VAL A 30 12.46 -0.48 5.97
C VAL A 30 12.42 0.97 5.53
N GLY A 31 12.25 1.22 4.23
CA GLY A 31 12.19 2.56 3.65
C GLY A 31 10.93 3.33 4.09
N GLU A 32 10.94 4.62 3.82
CA GLU A 32 9.90 5.56 4.22
C GLU A 32 9.32 6.33 3.01
N ASP A 33 9.51 5.79 1.79
CA ASP A 33 8.84 6.36 0.62
C ASP A 33 7.33 6.22 0.78
N SER A 34 6.63 7.33 0.56
CA SER A 34 5.17 7.36 0.71
C SER A 34 4.45 6.77 -0.51
N LEU A 35 3.25 6.24 -0.30
CA LEU A 35 2.40 5.79 -1.41
C LEU A 35 1.94 6.96 -2.27
N ALA A 36 1.65 8.11 -1.68
CA ALA A 36 1.31 9.31 -2.45
C ALA A 36 2.44 9.70 -3.41
N GLY A 37 3.70 9.68 -2.94
CA GLY A 37 4.86 9.93 -3.80
C GLY A 37 5.00 8.94 -4.95
N LEU A 38 4.68 7.66 -4.72
CA LEU A 38 4.68 6.64 -5.77
C LEU A 38 3.56 6.90 -6.80
N LEU A 39 2.32 7.13 -6.32
CA LEU A 39 1.15 7.29 -7.18
C LEU A 39 1.18 8.57 -8.02
N THR A 40 1.94 9.58 -7.60
CA THR A 40 2.13 10.83 -8.37
C THR A 40 3.41 10.84 -9.21
N SER A 41 4.19 9.74 -9.20
CA SER A 41 5.52 9.71 -9.84
C SER A 41 5.49 9.51 -11.36
N ASP A 42 4.41 9.02 -11.92
CA ASP A 42 4.22 8.85 -13.37
C ASP A 42 3.98 10.17 -14.09
N GLY A 43 3.57 11.23 -13.37
CA GLY A 43 3.44 12.59 -13.88
C GLY A 43 2.22 12.81 -14.78
N ASP A 44 1.45 11.77 -15.03
CA ASP A 44 0.30 11.82 -15.94
C ASP A 44 -1.00 11.84 -15.14
N GLN A 45 -1.71 12.94 -15.28
CA GLN A 45 -3.07 13.11 -14.77
C GLN A 45 -4.05 12.75 -15.88
N PHE A 46 -4.82 11.67 -15.72
CA PHE A 46 -5.84 11.24 -16.65
C PHE A 46 -5.37 10.92 -18.07
N ASP A 47 -4.83 9.77 -18.24
CA ASP A 47 -4.42 9.25 -19.55
C ASP A 47 -5.39 8.21 -20.14
N LYS A 48 -4.88 7.22 -20.86
CA LYS A 48 -5.68 6.12 -21.42
C LYS A 48 -5.34 4.76 -20.84
N ASN A 49 -4.40 4.70 -19.88
CA ASN A 49 -3.94 3.48 -19.27
C ASN A 49 -4.86 3.06 -18.12
N ALA A 50 -5.81 2.22 -18.37
CA ALA A 50 -6.79 1.75 -17.38
C ALA A 50 -6.20 0.87 -16.24
N LYS A 51 -4.88 0.64 -16.22
CA LYS A 51 -4.21 -0.24 -15.23
C LYS A 51 -3.45 0.51 -14.16
N ASP A 52 -3.37 1.82 -14.27
CA ASP A 52 -2.78 2.72 -13.29
C ASP A 52 -3.82 3.26 -12.28
N PHE A 53 -3.55 4.40 -11.67
CA PHE A 53 -4.25 4.86 -10.48
C PHE A 53 -4.58 6.35 -10.52
N ASP A 54 -4.70 6.96 -11.70
CA ASP A 54 -4.93 8.40 -11.87
C ASP A 54 -6.18 8.89 -11.17
N ILE A 55 -7.30 8.15 -11.34
CA ILE A 55 -8.58 8.50 -10.70
C ILE A 55 -8.47 8.40 -9.17
N LEU A 56 -7.77 7.38 -8.66
CA LEU A 56 -7.52 7.23 -7.23
C LEU A 56 -6.68 8.40 -6.68
N THR A 57 -5.62 8.75 -7.41
CA THR A 57 -4.71 9.82 -7.04
C THR A 57 -5.44 11.15 -6.99
N GLU A 58 -6.18 11.50 -8.04
CA GLU A 58 -6.97 12.73 -8.09
C GLU A 58 -8.06 12.77 -7.02
N ALA A 59 -8.72 11.64 -6.75
CA ALA A 59 -9.70 11.56 -5.67
C ALA A 59 -9.07 11.81 -4.29
N ALA A 60 -7.88 11.26 -4.03
CA ALA A 60 -7.15 11.49 -2.79
C ALA A 60 -6.70 12.96 -2.66
N LEU A 61 -6.17 13.54 -3.73
CA LEU A 61 -5.76 14.96 -3.77
C LEU A 61 -6.96 15.89 -3.55
N ALA A 62 -8.10 15.62 -4.19
CA ALA A 62 -9.32 16.41 -4.02
C ALA A 62 -9.84 16.36 -2.57
N VAL A 63 -9.78 15.19 -1.92
CA VAL A 63 -10.17 15.06 -0.50
C VAL A 63 -9.21 15.84 0.40
N VAL A 64 -7.89 15.70 0.23
CA VAL A 64 -6.90 16.41 1.06
C VAL A 64 -6.98 17.93 0.83
N ALA A 65 -7.23 18.38 -0.39
CA ALA A 65 -7.42 19.80 -0.69
C ALA A 65 -8.68 20.40 0.00
N ALA A 66 -9.78 19.64 0.02
CA ALA A 66 -11.03 20.06 0.65
C ALA A 66 -11.01 19.87 2.20
N LYS A 67 -10.26 18.87 2.67
CA LYS A 67 -10.17 18.43 4.06
C LYS A 67 -8.71 18.17 4.45
N PRO A 68 -7.92 19.19 4.79
CA PRO A 68 -6.49 19.02 5.09
C PRO A 68 -6.22 18.07 6.28
N ASP A 69 -7.16 17.98 7.24
CA ASP A 69 -7.05 17.11 8.42
C ASP A 69 -7.59 15.68 8.17
N SER A 70 -7.95 15.35 6.92
CA SER A 70 -8.46 14.02 6.59
C SER A 70 -7.40 12.94 6.85
N PRO A 71 -7.78 11.80 7.47
CA PRO A 71 -6.88 10.66 7.63
C PRO A 71 -6.40 10.05 6.29
N VAL A 72 -6.97 10.44 5.15
CA VAL A 72 -6.45 10.09 3.81
C VAL A 72 -5.00 10.58 3.65
N ALA A 73 -4.62 11.69 4.29
CA ALA A 73 -3.26 12.21 4.28
C ALA A 73 -2.21 11.23 4.86
N LEU A 74 -2.62 10.17 5.58
CA LEU A 74 -1.74 9.09 6.05
C LEU A 74 -0.89 8.49 4.93
N VAL A 75 -1.43 8.39 3.71
CA VAL A 75 -0.69 7.80 2.57
C VAL A 75 0.44 8.69 2.04
N ALA A 76 0.49 9.94 2.45
CA ALA A 76 1.57 10.88 2.16
C ALA A 76 2.70 10.86 3.21
N ASP A 77 2.45 10.30 4.40
CA ASP A 77 3.45 10.17 5.47
C ASP A 77 4.10 8.77 5.43
N GLY A 78 5.19 8.64 4.70
CA GLY A 78 5.94 7.37 4.55
C GLY A 78 6.48 6.81 5.87
N THR A 79 6.52 7.57 6.96
CA THR A 79 6.94 7.11 8.28
C THR A 79 5.88 6.22 8.95
N GLN A 80 4.62 6.35 8.53
CA GLN A 80 3.50 5.55 9.03
C GLN A 80 3.34 4.24 8.26
N ARG A 81 2.96 3.17 8.97
CA ARG A 81 2.65 1.89 8.33
C ARG A 81 1.24 1.90 7.79
N ALA A 82 1.11 1.53 6.52
CA ALA A 82 -0.19 1.34 5.91
C ALA A 82 -0.16 0.26 4.82
N THR A 83 -1.32 -0.35 4.57
CA THR A 83 -1.58 -1.13 3.37
C THR A 83 -2.78 -0.52 2.67
N VAL A 84 -2.67 -0.26 1.38
CA VAL A 84 -3.76 0.26 0.56
C VAL A 84 -4.17 -0.79 -0.47
N PHE A 85 -5.46 -1.11 -0.53
CA PHE A 85 -6.04 -1.83 -1.65
C PHE A 85 -6.47 -0.79 -2.69
N ALA A 86 -5.61 -0.54 -3.67
CA ALA A 86 -5.72 0.56 -4.62
C ALA A 86 -6.58 0.16 -5.83
N PRO A 87 -7.79 0.74 -6.03
CA PRO A 87 -8.57 0.51 -7.23
C PRO A 87 -7.83 1.08 -8.44
N THR A 88 -7.71 0.26 -9.51
CA THR A 88 -7.20 0.73 -10.79
C THR A 88 -8.23 1.61 -11.49
N ASP A 89 -7.83 2.38 -12.52
CA ASP A 89 -8.78 3.18 -13.30
C ASP A 89 -9.83 2.32 -13.99
N GLN A 90 -9.49 1.08 -14.35
CA GLN A 90 -10.49 0.11 -14.79
C GLN A 90 -11.53 -0.20 -13.70
N ALA A 91 -11.15 -0.21 -12.43
CA ALA A 91 -12.09 -0.40 -11.32
C ALA A 91 -13.09 0.76 -11.23
N PHE A 92 -12.61 1.99 -11.38
CA PHE A 92 -13.45 3.18 -11.40
C PHE A 92 -14.35 3.26 -12.64
N ARG A 93 -13.88 2.79 -13.81
CA ARG A 93 -14.72 2.68 -15.01
C ARG A 93 -15.90 1.74 -14.80
N LYS A 94 -15.68 0.61 -14.11
CA LYS A 94 -16.76 -0.31 -13.73
C LYS A 94 -17.73 0.35 -12.77
N LEU A 95 -17.20 1.02 -11.71
CA LEU A 95 -18.05 1.73 -10.75
C LEU A 95 -18.92 2.79 -11.44
N ALA A 96 -18.32 3.63 -12.29
CA ALA A 96 -19.09 4.65 -13.01
C ALA A 96 -20.17 4.02 -13.90
N GLN A 97 -19.88 2.91 -14.57
CA GLN A 97 -20.86 2.19 -15.37
C GLN A 97 -21.98 1.59 -14.50
N ASP A 98 -21.65 1.02 -13.35
CA ASP A 98 -22.60 0.42 -12.41
C ASP A 98 -23.56 1.51 -11.85
N LEU A 99 -23.04 2.74 -11.59
CA LEU A 99 -23.83 3.85 -11.04
C LEU A 99 -24.64 4.63 -12.09
N THR A 100 -24.11 4.80 -13.31
CA THR A 100 -24.72 5.66 -14.33
C THR A 100 -25.43 4.88 -15.44
N GLY A 101 -25.15 3.58 -15.57
CA GLY A 101 -25.56 2.76 -16.70
C GLY A 101 -24.77 3.04 -17.99
N GLU A 102 -23.88 4.04 -17.98
CA GLU A 102 -23.14 4.49 -19.15
C GLU A 102 -21.67 4.05 -19.14
N ARG A 103 -21.14 3.77 -20.33
CA ARG A 103 -19.74 3.42 -20.52
C ARG A 103 -18.90 4.67 -20.76
N ILE A 104 -18.38 5.25 -19.68
CA ILE A 104 -17.49 6.43 -19.75
C ILE A 104 -16.05 5.94 -19.98
N ARG A 105 -15.36 6.49 -21.00
CA ARG A 105 -13.96 6.11 -21.33
C ARG A 105 -12.91 7.08 -20.81
N SER A 106 -13.25 8.35 -20.66
CA SER A 106 -12.34 9.38 -20.17
C SER A 106 -12.28 9.33 -18.65
N GLU A 107 -11.09 9.16 -18.10
CA GLU A 107 -10.83 9.14 -16.66
C GLU A 107 -11.26 10.43 -15.98
N LYS A 108 -10.94 11.58 -16.59
CA LYS A 108 -11.40 12.87 -16.13
C LYS A 108 -12.95 12.92 -16.00
N LYS A 109 -13.67 12.43 -17.01
CA LYS A 109 -15.14 12.41 -16.96
C LYS A 109 -15.67 11.44 -15.92
N ILE A 110 -14.97 10.30 -15.70
CA ILE A 110 -15.32 9.36 -14.62
C ILE A 110 -15.15 10.04 -13.28
N PHE A 111 -14.00 10.66 -13.04
CA PHE A 111 -13.72 11.40 -11.81
C PHE A 111 -14.77 12.49 -11.56
N GLU A 112 -15.03 13.35 -12.55
CA GLU A 112 -16.03 14.42 -12.46
C GLU A 112 -17.44 13.87 -12.14
N ALA A 113 -17.84 12.77 -12.79
CA ALA A 113 -19.12 12.12 -12.53
C ALA A 113 -19.20 11.56 -11.10
N LEU A 114 -18.15 10.90 -10.62
CA LEU A 114 -18.10 10.35 -9.27
C LEU A 114 -18.14 11.45 -8.20
N VAL A 115 -17.40 12.56 -8.40
CA VAL A 115 -17.44 13.72 -7.51
C VAL A 115 -18.83 14.36 -7.49
N ALA A 116 -19.46 14.50 -8.65
CA ALA A 116 -20.81 15.09 -8.75
C ALA A 116 -21.88 14.22 -8.09
N LEU A 117 -21.76 12.88 -8.20
CA LEU A 117 -22.73 11.94 -7.63
C LEU A 117 -22.56 11.73 -6.13
N ALA A 118 -21.32 11.57 -5.67
CA ALA A 118 -21.04 11.13 -4.31
C ALA A 118 -20.69 12.28 -3.34
N GLY A 119 -20.09 13.35 -3.84
CA GLY A 119 -19.52 14.42 -3.02
C GLY A 119 -18.24 14.00 -2.26
N VAL A 120 -17.51 15.00 -1.77
CA VAL A 120 -16.19 14.80 -1.14
C VAL A 120 -16.26 13.91 0.11
N ASP A 121 -17.28 14.07 0.95
CA ASP A 121 -17.43 13.28 2.19
C ASP A 121 -17.59 11.79 1.93
N THR A 122 -18.40 11.43 0.92
CA THR A 122 -18.57 10.03 0.53
C THR A 122 -17.27 9.47 -0.07
N ILE A 123 -16.60 10.25 -0.92
CA ILE A 123 -15.32 9.85 -1.52
C ILE A 123 -14.29 9.61 -0.42
N GLU A 124 -14.17 10.51 0.56
CA GLU A 124 -13.30 10.32 1.72
C GLU A 124 -13.59 8.99 2.44
N GLY A 125 -14.86 8.73 2.76
CA GLY A 125 -15.27 7.49 3.42
C GLY A 125 -14.91 6.24 2.62
N VAL A 126 -15.06 6.28 1.31
CA VAL A 126 -14.65 5.20 0.39
C VAL A 126 -13.13 5.05 0.38
N LEU A 127 -12.37 6.14 0.25
CA LEU A 127 -10.90 6.09 0.29
C LEU A 127 -10.39 5.51 1.59
N LEU A 128 -10.92 5.95 2.74
CA LEU A 128 -10.56 5.42 4.06
C LEU A 128 -10.90 3.93 4.20
N TYR A 129 -11.91 3.45 3.49
CA TYR A 129 -12.26 2.02 3.48
C TYR A 129 -11.26 1.15 2.71
N HIS A 130 -10.44 1.75 1.86
CA HIS A 130 -9.35 1.08 1.13
C HIS A 130 -8.02 1.04 1.91
N VAL A 131 -7.90 1.77 3.02
CA VAL A 131 -6.67 1.91 3.80
C VAL A 131 -6.72 1.04 5.06
N ILE A 132 -5.71 0.19 5.25
CA ILE A 132 -5.46 -0.58 6.49
C ILE A 132 -4.32 0.09 7.24
N PRO A 133 -4.60 0.91 8.27
CA PRO A 133 -3.58 1.63 9.00
C PRO A 133 -2.75 0.71 9.91
N GLY A 134 -1.52 1.11 10.22
CA GLY A 134 -0.63 0.46 11.19
C GLY A 134 -0.03 -0.87 10.72
N LYS A 135 -0.33 -1.34 9.50
CA LYS A 135 0.15 -2.64 8.98
C LYS A 135 0.74 -2.51 7.59
N THR A 136 1.90 -3.13 7.37
CA THR A 136 2.51 -3.33 6.05
C THR A 136 2.28 -4.81 5.67
N LEU A 137 1.21 -5.07 4.94
CA LEU A 137 0.80 -6.40 4.48
C LEU A 137 1.32 -6.63 3.06
N THR A 138 2.54 -7.11 2.93
CA THR A 138 3.07 -7.55 1.62
C THR A 138 2.29 -8.77 1.10
N SER A 139 2.37 -9.08 -0.19
CA SER A 139 1.63 -10.18 -0.80
C SER A 139 1.79 -11.53 -0.07
N PRO A 140 2.98 -11.93 0.45
CA PRO A 140 3.08 -13.15 1.25
C PRO A 140 2.30 -13.08 2.57
N LYS A 141 2.14 -11.89 3.16
CA LYS A 141 1.33 -11.72 4.37
C LYS A 141 -0.15 -11.74 4.05
N VAL A 142 -0.57 -11.14 2.92
CA VAL A 142 -1.96 -11.17 2.45
C VAL A 142 -2.37 -12.62 2.14
N LEU A 143 -1.51 -13.40 1.49
CA LEU A 143 -1.77 -14.82 1.19
C LEU A 143 -1.95 -15.67 2.46
N LYS A 144 -1.27 -15.32 3.55
CA LYS A 144 -1.43 -15.98 4.87
C LYS A 144 -2.62 -15.45 5.67
N ALA A 145 -3.27 -14.40 5.21
CA ALA A 145 -4.39 -13.74 5.89
C ALA A 145 -5.75 -14.28 5.43
N ASP A 146 -5.82 -15.49 4.86
CA ASP A 146 -7.08 -16.10 4.47
C ASP A 146 -8.07 -16.15 5.63
N GLY A 147 -9.31 -15.72 5.39
CA GLY A 147 -10.37 -15.60 6.40
C GLY A 147 -10.24 -14.42 7.36
N ALA A 148 -9.11 -13.70 7.36
CA ALA A 148 -8.89 -12.59 8.28
C ALA A 148 -9.79 -11.38 7.94
N LYS A 149 -10.24 -10.69 9.00
CA LYS A 149 -10.94 -9.40 8.91
C LYS A 149 -9.93 -8.29 9.18
N LEU A 150 -9.69 -7.45 8.19
CA LEU A 150 -8.81 -6.31 8.29
C LEU A 150 -9.61 -5.06 8.64
N MET A 151 -9.23 -4.36 9.70
CA MET A 151 -9.83 -3.08 10.10
C MET A 151 -9.30 -1.99 9.19
N THR A 152 -10.20 -1.24 8.57
CA THR A 152 -9.90 -0.12 7.68
C THR A 152 -9.87 1.20 8.45
N ALA A 153 -9.31 2.24 7.85
CA ALA A 153 -9.33 3.60 8.40
C ALA A 153 -10.75 4.17 8.52
N ALA A 154 -11.72 3.64 7.77
CA ALA A 154 -13.14 3.97 7.90
C ALA A 154 -13.83 3.30 9.11
N GLY A 155 -13.10 2.58 9.98
CA GLY A 155 -13.65 1.87 11.14
C GLY A 155 -14.51 0.66 10.81
N LYS A 156 -14.47 0.18 9.57
CA LYS A 156 -15.19 -1.01 9.09
C LYS A 156 -14.20 -2.08 8.67
N THR A 157 -14.65 -3.34 8.51
CA THR A 157 -13.76 -4.45 8.15
C THR A 157 -13.96 -4.92 6.71
N VAL A 158 -12.83 -5.29 6.09
CA VAL A 158 -12.77 -6.06 4.84
C VAL A 158 -12.26 -7.45 5.17
N LYS A 159 -12.90 -8.51 4.63
CA LYS A 159 -12.45 -9.90 4.83
C LYS A 159 -11.63 -10.36 3.63
N VAL A 160 -10.45 -10.92 3.88
CA VAL A 160 -9.61 -11.54 2.87
C VAL A 160 -10.09 -12.97 2.62
N ASP A 161 -10.23 -13.36 1.35
CA ASP A 161 -10.56 -14.72 0.89
C ASP A 161 -9.50 -15.12 -0.15
N VAL A 162 -8.67 -16.10 0.18
CA VAL A 162 -7.57 -16.56 -0.68
C VAL A 162 -7.89 -17.93 -1.23
N ARG A 163 -7.86 -18.07 -2.54
CA ARG A 163 -8.00 -19.36 -3.24
C ARG A 163 -6.74 -19.66 -4.04
N MET A 164 -6.17 -20.83 -3.79
CA MET A 164 -4.94 -21.27 -4.48
C MET A 164 -5.22 -22.11 -5.74
N LYS A 165 -6.40 -22.70 -5.86
CA LYS A 165 -6.79 -23.59 -6.97
C LYS A 165 -8.16 -23.20 -7.52
N PRO A 166 -8.42 -23.33 -8.83
CA PRO A 166 -7.49 -23.76 -9.90
C PRO A 166 -6.39 -22.74 -10.20
N SER A 167 -6.59 -21.47 -9.85
CA SER A 167 -5.61 -20.39 -9.99
C SER A 167 -5.63 -19.53 -8.72
N LEU A 168 -4.51 -18.85 -8.45
CA LEU A 168 -4.43 -17.90 -7.34
C LEU A 168 -5.44 -16.78 -7.54
N SER A 169 -6.24 -16.53 -6.51
CA SER A 169 -7.16 -15.40 -6.41
C SER A 169 -7.19 -14.88 -4.98
N ILE A 170 -7.07 -13.59 -4.82
CA ILE A 170 -7.25 -12.88 -3.54
C ILE A 170 -8.49 -12.01 -3.71
N THR A 171 -9.56 -12.35 -3.00
CA THR A 171 -10.83 -11.62 -3.03
C THR A 171 -10.99 -10.84 -1.73
N LEU A 172 -11.44 -9.61 -1.83
CA LEU A 172 -11.68 -8.74 -0.69
C LEU A 172 -13.19 -8.60 -0.50
N LYS A 173 -13.73 -9.31 0.48
CA LYS A 173 -15.17 -9.29 0.77
C LYS A 173 -15.49 -8.04 1.58
N ASP A 174 -16.23 -7.15 0.99
CA ASP A 174 -16.64 -5.87 1.57
C ASP A 174 -18.06 -5.90 2.17
N LYS A 175 -18.68 -4.75 2.34
CA LYS A 175 -20.02 -4.62 2.90
C LYS A 175 -21.13 -4.60 1.86
N ASP A 176 -20.77 -4.44 0.59
CA ASP A 176 -21.76 -4.49 -0.49
C ASP A 176 -22.04 -5.94 -0.87
N LYS A 177 -23.28 -6.38 -0.62
CA LYS A 177 -23.75 -7.72 -0.97
C LYS A 177 -24.37 -7.80 -2.35
N ALA A 178 -24.69 -6.66 -2.94
CA ALA A 178 -25.29 -6.58 -4.27
C ALA A 178 -24.24 -6.54 -5.39
N ALA A 179 -23.08 -5.94 -5.10
CA ALA A 179 -21.97 -5.87 -6.05
C ALA A 179 -21.03 -7.07 -5.96
N GLN A 180 -20.24 -7.26 -7.02
CA GLN A 180 -19.18 -8.27 -7.05
C GLN A 180 -17.99 -7.85 -6.19
N ASP A 181 -17.57 -8.72 -5.27
CA ASP A 181 -16.39 -8.48 -4.44
C ASP A 181 -15.12 -8.19 -5.27
N PRO A 182 -14.32 -7.17 -4.91
CA PRO A 182 -13.06 -6.86 -5.55
C PRO A 182 -12.03 -7.99 -5.46
N LYS A 183 -11.22 -8.13 -6.52
CA LYS A 183 -10.09 -9.06 -6.55
C LYS A 183 -8.79 -8.29 -6.72
N ALA A 184 -7.74 -8.78 -6.06
CA ALA A 184 -6.41 -8.24 -6.27
C ALA A 184 -5.92 -8.53 -7.71
N VAL A 185 -5.35 -7.52 -8.34
CA VAL A 185 -4.68 -7.60 -9.64
C VAL A 185 -3.28 -8.15 -9.38
N LEU A 186 -3.04 -9.42 -9.74
CA LEU A 186 -1.80 -10.12 -9.38
C LEU A 186 -0.53 -9.47 -9.95
N THR A 187 -0.64 -8.73 -11.03
CA THR A 187 0.47 -7.96 -11.64
C THR A 187 0.73 -6.61 -10.98
N ALA A 188 -0.17 -6.18 -10.09
CA ALA A 188 -0.08 -4.92 -9.34
C ALA A 188 -0.04 -5.15 -7.83
N LEU A 189 0.61 -6.24 -7.40
CA LEU A 189 0.87 -6.52 -6.00
C LEU A 189 2.18 -5.88 -5.55
N ASP A 190 2.27 -5.61 -4.24
CA ASP A 190 3.50 -5.12 -3.59
C ASP A 190 4.04 -3.81 -4.18
N LEU A 191 3.17 -2.91 -4.63
CA LEU A 191 3.56 -1.56 -5.00
C LEU A 191 4.20 -0.87 -3.79
N ASN A 192 5.28 -0.12 -4.01
CA ASN A 192 6.10 0.50 -2.96
C ASN A 192 6.79 -0.51 -2.01
N LYS A 193 7.09 -1.71 -2.50
CA LYS A 193 7.73 -2.77 -1.72
C LYS A 193 9.07 -2.33 -1.15
N GLY A 194 9.31 -2.66 0.11
CA GLY A 194 10.53 -2.29 0.84
C GLY A 194 10.32 -1.10 1.78
N ASN A 195 9.20 -0.41 1.67
CA ASN A 195 8.81 0.71 2.49
C ASN A 195 7.78 0.32 3.58
N LYS A 196 7.49 1.25 4.49
CA LYS A 196 6.47 1.07 5.53
C LYS A 196 5.06 1.01 4.95
N GLN A 197 4.85 1.67 3.81
CA GLN A 197 3.60 1.65 3.08
C GLN A 197 3.68 0.71 1.87
N VAL A 198 2.62 -0.05 1.63
CA VAL A 198 2.49 -0.94 0.48
C VAL A 198 1.10 -0.85 -0.11
N ALA A 199 0.97 -0.95 -1.43
CA ALA A 199 -0.33 -1.06 -2.06
C ALA A 199 -0.47 -2.35 -2.89
N HIS A 200 -1.72 -2.76 -3.08
CA HIS A 200 -2.11 -3.83 -3.97
C HIS A 200 -3.24 -3.34 -4.86
N GLY A 201 -3.01 -3.37 -6.16
CA GLY A 201 -4.03 -3.03 -7.14
C GLY A 201 -5.23 -3.97 -7.05
N ILE A 202 -6.45 -3.42 -7.15
CA ILE A 202 -7.71 -4.18 -7.17
C ILE A 202 -8.56 -3.81 -8.38
N ASP A 203 -9.37 -4.76 -8.85
CA ASP A 203 -10.12 -4.67 -10.10
C ASP A 203 -11.52 -4.05 -9.97
N ARG A 204 -11.94 -3.72 -8.75
CA ARG A 204 -13.18 -3.01 -8.38
C ARG A 204 -12.95 -2.15 -7.16
N VAL A 205 -13.76 -1.12 -6.97
CA VAL A 205 -13.76 -0.28 -5.77
C VAL A 205 -14.40 -1.05 -4.61
N LEU A 206 -13.84 -0.95 -3.40
CA LEU A 206 -14.44 -1.48 -2.17
C LEU A 206 -15.55 -0.56 -1.67
N HIS A 207 -16.68 -1.13 -1.29
CA HIS A 207 -17.83 -0.37 -0.82
C HIS A 207 -18.04 -0.56 0.69
N PRO A 208 -18.03 0.54 1.48
CA PRO A 208 -18.28 0.47 2.92
C PRO A 208 -19.76 0.18 3.26
N MET A 209 -20.64 0.22 2.27
CA MET A 209 -22.09 -0.06 2.34
C MET A 209 -22.58 -0.50 0.97
N THR A 210 -23.77 -1.06 0.90
CA THR A 210 -24.44 -1.32 -0.37
C THR A 210 -24.76 0.01 -1.06
N LEU A 211 -24.32 0.13 -2.30
CA LEU A 211 -24.71 1.22 -3.18
C LEU A 211 -26.06 0.81 -3.76
N GLY A 212 -27.10 1.60 -3.49
CA GLY A 212 -28.49 1.33 -3.87
C GLY A 212 -28.71 1.31 -5.38
#